data_6ce857fe19c77803a656fa3094b07c84
#
_entry.id   6ce857fe19c77803a656fa3094b07c84
#
_cell.length_a   1.000
_cell.length_b   1.000
_cell.length_c   1.000
_cell.angle_alpha   90.00
_cell.angle_beta   90.00
_cell.angle_gamma   90.00
#
_symmetry.space_group_name_H-M   'P 1'
#
loop_
_entity.id
_entity.type
_entity.pdbx_description
1 polymer ?
#
loop_
_entity_poly.entity_id
_entity_poly.type
_entity_poly.pdbx_seq_one_letter_code
_entity_poly.pdbx_strand_id
1 'polypeptide(L)'
;MNSTNVEDIPSNYGLTGEMELEVGMKFVNKDAAMLAVKNYNIRRSGEFKVVESDHSSCLASATSQDHAQLDSNVICQHIFPMVQADATICIKVLQGSVESAYGYKVSYKKVWLAKQKAIARIYGDWDESYNQLQRYFNALQTFVPGTIVDLQTRPYYVGNTLDRESVMFHQVFWSFPSCVEAFKHCKPLVSVDGTHLYGKYTGTLLMGIAQDGNNNILSIAFALVERENTDAWCFFLTNLRRHVATQPAVLLISDRHAAIKAALEREGCGWEHNVYCIRHIASNFATNFKSKEAKRHIVSAAYSKTQAQAQYYLELVRRSKCKS
;
A
#
# COMPACT_ATOMS: atom_id res chain seq x y z
N MET A 1 -52.16 13.64 -26.71
CA MET A 1 -51.48 12.93 -25.59
C MET A 1 -50.09 12.57 -26.08
N ASN A 2 -49.14 13.49 -25.90
CA ASN A 2 -47.72 13.23 -26.23
C ASN A 2 -47.05 12.81 -24.94
N SER A 3 -46.75 11.53 -24.84
CA SER A 3 -45.92 10.95 -23.79
C SER A 3 -44.46 11.20 -24.18
N THR A 4 -43.85 12.24 -23.66
CA THR A 4 -42.42 12.44 -23.76
C THR A 4 -41.74 11.41 -22.88
N ASN A 5 -41.03 10.46 -23.48
CA ASN A 5 -40.10 9.55 -22.78
C ASN A 5 -39.04 10.40 -22.11
N VAL A 6 -39.11 10.49 -20.79
CA VAL A 6 -38.06 11.09 -19.97
C VAL A 6 -37.00 10.00 -19.78
N GLU A 7 -35.94 10.04 -20.55
CA GLU A 7 -34.77 9.21 -20.31
C GLU A 7 -34.16 9.57 -18.96
N ASP A 8 -34.08 8.61 -18.05
CA ASP A 8 -33.38 8.79 -16.78
C ASP A 8 -31.88 8.98 -17.02
N ILE A 9 -31.33 10.07 -16.52
CA ILE A 9 -29.91 10.40 -16.69
C ILE A 9 -29.06 9.41 -15.86
N PRO A 10 -28.10 8.67 -16.48
CA PRO A 10 -27.25 7.70 -15.78
C PRO A 10 -26.44 8.31 -14.65
N SER A 11 -26.11 7.50 -13.63
CA SER A 11 -25.37 7.95 -12.43
C SER A 11 -23.96 8.51 -12.69
N ASN A 12 -23.38 8.28 -13.88
CA ASN A 12 -22.11 8.83 -14.33
C ASN A 12 -22.27 10.01 -15.31
N TYR A 13 -23.47 10.52 -15.50
CA TYR A 13 -23.74 11.64 -16.37
C TYR A 13 -23.09 12.91 -15.83
N GLY A 14 -22.30 13.60 -16.65
CA GLY A 14 -21.56 14.80 -16.26
C GLY A 14 -20.05 14.59 -16.03
N LEU A 15 -19.54 13.36 -16.12
CA LEU A 15 -18.11 13.10 -16.03
C LEU A 15 -17.32 13.36 -17.33
N THR A 16 -17.99 13.31 -18.48
CA THR A 16 -17.34 13.28 -19.81
C THR A 16 -17.81 14.33 -20.82
N GLY A 17 -18.62 15.32 -20.44
CA GLY A 17 -19.17 16.29 -21.39
C GLY A 17 -19.34 17.71 -20.84
N GLU A 18 -19.46 18.68 -21.73
CA GLU A 18 -19.95 20.03 -21.46
C GLU A 18 -21.46 19.94 -21.18
N MET A 19 -21.82 19.60 -19.94
CA MET A 19 -23.23 19.57 -19.55
C MET A 19 -23.63 20.94 -19.01
N GLU A 20 -24.62 21.54 -19.61
CA GLU A 20 -25.38 22.64 -19.01
C GLU A 20 -26.50 22.06 -18.14
N LEU A 21 -26.60 22.54 -16.89
CA LEU A 21 -27.70 22.18 -16.02
C LEU A 21 -28.90 23.05 -16.36
N GLU A 22 -30.02 22.41 -16.66
CA GLU A 22 -31.30 23.09 -16.94
C GLU A 22 -32.31 22.82 -15.84
N VAL A 23 -33.23 23.78 -15.64
CA VAL A 23 -34.33 23.64 -14.69
C VAL A 23 -35.27 22.50 -15.16
N GLY A 24 -35.54 21.56 -14.26
CA GLY A 24 -36.41 20.41 -14.56
C GLY A 24 -35.66 19.11 -14.94
N MET A 25 -34.33 19.11 -15.03
CA MET A 25 -33.56 17.87 -15.19
C MET A 25 -33.85 16.87 -14.08
N LYS A 26 -34.01 15.59 -14.44
CA LYS A 26 -34.23 14.49 -13.51
C LYS A 26 -32.99 13.62 -13.42
N PHE A 27 -32.63 13.22 -12.22
CA PHE A 27 -31.50 12.33 -11.93
C PHE A 27 -31.99 11.06 -11.26
N VAL A 28 -31.24 9.97 -11.42
CA VAL A 28 -31.59 8.65 -10.88
C VAL A 28 -31.75 8.67 -9.36
N ASN A 29 -30.97 9.49 -8.66
CA ASN A 29 -31.05 9.68 -7.22
C ASN A 29 -30.47 11.04 -6.81
N LYS A 30 -30.65 11.41 -5.53
CA LYS A 30 -30.15 12.65 -4.94
C LYS A 30 -28.62 12.80 -5.06
N ASP A 31 -27.86 11.72 -4.89
CA ASP A 31 -26.39 11.76 -4.95
C ASP A 31 -25.90 12.07 -6.36
N ALA A 32 -26.56 11.52 -7.38
CA ALA A 32 -26.28 11.84 -8.79
C ALA A 32 -26.58 13.30 -9.10
N ALA A 33 -27.70 13.85 -8.62
CA ALA A 33 -28.04 15.25 -8.76
C ALA A 33 -27.02 16.17 -8.09
N MET A 34 -26.68 15.88 -6.85
CA MET A 34 -25.68 16.66 -6.07
C MET A 34 -24.32 16.65 -6.73
N LEU A 35 -23.92 15.51 -7.30
CA LEU A 35 -22.64 15.40 -8.01
C LEU A 35 -22.65 16.22 -9.31
N ALA A 36 -23.70 16.15 -10.10
CA ALA A 36 -23.84 16.93 -11.34
C ALA A 36 -23.77 18.43 -11.04
N VAL A 37 -24.48 18.90 -10.00
CA VAL A 37 -24.43 20.30 -9.56
C VAL A 37 -23.03 20.69 -9.06
N LYS A 38 -22.35 19.84 -8.31
CA LYS A 38 -20.97 20.09 -7.87
C LYS A 38 -20.02 20.21 -9.05
N ASN A 39 -20.04 19.27 -9.98
CA ASN A 39 -19.19 19.30 -11.17
C ASN A 39 -19.43 20.54 -12.04
N TYR A 40 -20.68 20.91 -12.24
CA TYR A 40 -21.06 22.12 -12.96
C TYR A 40 -20.50 23.39 -12.31
N ASN A 41 -20.68 23.54 -10.99
CA ASN A 41 -20.20 24.71 -10.27
C ASN A 41 -18.66 24.77 -10.17
N ILE A 42 -17.98 23.64 -9.97
CA ILE A 42 -16.51 23.58 -9.96
C ILE A 42 -15.96 24.07 -11.31
N ARG A 43 -16.53 23.62 -12.44
CA ARG A 43 -16.08 24.02 -13.79
C ARG A 43 -16.33 25.50 -14.07
N ARG A 44 -17.39 26.07 -13.50
CA ARG A 44 -17.72 27.49 -13.65
C ARG A 44 -17.20 28.40 -12.52
N SER A 45 -16.30 27.86 -11.68
CA SER A 45 -15.72 28.56 -10.53
C SER A 45 -16.76 29.13 -9.56
N GLY A 46 -17.90 28.43 -9.41
CA GLY A 46 -18.99 28.80 -8.53
C GLY A 46 -19.18 27.84 -7.35
N GLU A 47 -19.73 28.35 -6.26
CA GLU A 47 -20.22 27.56 -5.14
C GLU A 47 -21.74 27.50 -5.12
N PHE A 48 -22.30 26.45 -4.54
CA PHE A 48 -23.72 26.40 -4.26
C PHE A 48 -23.98 26.00 -2.80
N LYS A 49 -25.12 26.44 -2.31
CA LYS A 49 -25.67 25.99 -1.03
C LYS A 49 -26.99 25.30 -1.28
N VAL A 50 -27.16 24.09 -0.69
CA VAL A 50 -28.46 23.44 -0.72
C VAL A 50 -29.43 24.24 0.15
N VAL A 51 -30.52 24.72 -0.45
CA VAL A 51 -31.55 25.50 0.23
C VAL A 51 -32.61 24.57 0.79
N GLU A 52 -33.02 23.57 0.00
CA GLU A 52 -34.04 22.61 0.39
C GLU A 52 -33.78 21.27 -0.32
N SER A 53 -33.94 20.14 0.39
CA SER A 53 -33.85 18.83 -0.24
C SER A 53 -34.67 17.81 0.51
N ASP A 54 -35.40 16.97 -0.24
CA ASP A 54 -36.09 15.78 0.22
C ASP A 54 -35.65 14.53 -0.57
N HIS A 55 -36.40 13.41 -0.44
CA HIS A 55 -36.08 12.19 -1.18
C HIS A 55 -36.25 12.30 -2.71
N SER A 56 -37.00 13.29 -3.19
CA SER A 56 -37.39 13.46 -4.60
C SER A 56 -36.87 14.74 -5.23
N SER A 57 -36.44 15.74 -4.44
CA SER A 57 -36.00 17.05 -4.94
C SER A 57 -34.84 17.64 -4.16
N CYS A 58 -34.05 18.48 -4.84
CA CYS A 58 -32.96 19.24 -4.26
C CYS A 58 -32.93 20.63 -4.89
N LEU A 59 -33.08 21.69 -4.06
CA LEU A 59 -32.96 23.07 -4.46
C LEU A 59 -31.61 23.63 -3.98
N ALA A 60 -30.85 24.21 -4.91
CA ALA A 60 -29.53 24.80 -4.62
C ALA A 60 -29.44 26.22 -5.18
N SER A 61 -28.75 27.09 -4.47
CA SER A 61 -28.42 28.46 -4.93
C SER A 61 -26.90 28.64 -5.04
N ALA A 62 -26.46 29.42 -6.03
CA ALA A 62 -25.03 29.72 -6.21
C ALA A 62 -24.56 30.72 -5.15
N THR A 63 -23.42 30.43 -4.51
CA THR A 63 -22.74 31.32 -3.55
C THR A 63 -21.24 31.28 -3.83
N SER A 64 -20.57 32.40 -3.81
CA SER A 64 -19.13 32.72 -3.96
C SER A 64 -18.07 31.69 -4.46
N GLN A 65 -16.97 32.23 -4.98
CA GLN A 65 -15.82 31.47 -5.57
C GLN A 65 -14.90 30.87 -4.49
N ASP A 66 -15.07 29.60 -4.14
CA ASP A 66 -14.06 28.86 -3.38
C ASP A 66 -14.00 27.36 -3.80
N HIS A 67 -12.79 26.74 -3.67
CA HIS A 67 -12.52 25.34 -4.05
C HIS A 67 -13.09 24.30 -3.07
N ALA A 68 -13.92 24.69 -2.12
CA ALA A 68 -14.44 23.84 -1.05
C ALA A 68 -15.23 22.63 -1.60
N GLN A 69 -15.85 22.77 -2.76
CA GLN A 69 -16.70 21.72 -3.37
C GLN A 69 -15.93 20.63 -4.09
N LEU A 70 -14.65 20.83 -4.43
CA LEU A 70 -13.79 19.78 -4.96
C LEU A 70 -13.36 18.87 -3.81
N ASP A 71 -14.33 18.13 -3.31
CA ASP A 71 -14.15 17.18 -2.20
C ASP A 71 -13.64 15.82 -2.69
N SER A 72 -13.32 14.93 -1.74
CA SER A 72 -12.80 13.60 -2.04
C SER A 72 -13.79 12.70 -2.79
N ASN A 73 -15.10 13.01 -2.84
CA ASN A 73 -16.07 12.22 -3.58
C ASN A 73 -16.07 12.60 -5.06
N VAL A 74 -16.02 13.91 -5.37
CA VAL A 74 -15.86 14.41 -6.74
C VAL A 74 -14.54 13.92 -7.33
N ILE A 75 -13.46 14.08 -6.58
CA ILE A 75 -12.13 13.59 -7.01
C ILE A 75 -12.15 12.07 -7.22
N CYS A 76 -12.77 11.31 -6.31
CA CYS A 76 -12.88 9.86 -6.41
C CYS A 76 -13.53 9.43 -7.72
N GLN A 77 -14.61 10.06 -8.12
CA GLN A 77 -15.28 9.72 -9.39
C GLN A 77 -14.41 10.03 -10.60
N HIS A 78 -13.72 11.17 -10.59
CA HIS A 78 -12.82 11.54 -11.68
C HIS A 78 -11.66 10.55 -11.83
N ILE A 79 -11.02 10.15 -10.72
CA ILE A 79 -9.85 9.25 -10.74
C ILE A 79 -10.22 7.77 -10.80
N PHE A 80 -11.51 7.41 -10.64
CA PHE A 80 -11.97 6.03 -10.54
C PHE A 80 -11.50 5.15 -11.71
N PRO A 81 -11.65 5.53 -13.00
CA PRO A 81 -11.19 4.74 -14.11
C PRO A 81 -9.67 4.52 -14.11
N MET A 82 -8.91 5.52 -13.66
CA MET A 82 -7.44 5.45 -13.58
C MET A 82 -7.00 4.46 -12.49
N VAL A 83 -7.65 4.51 -11.32
CA VAL A 83 -7.38 3.59 -10.20
C VAL A 83 -7.85 2.17 -10.53
N GLN A 84 -8.93 2.02 -11.29
CA GLN A 84 -9.43 0.72 -11.76
C GLN A 84 -8.45 0.07 -12.74
N ALA A 85 -7.85 0.87 -13.63
CA ALA A 85 -6.84 0.39 -14.57
C ALA A 85 -5.51 0.05 -13.87
N ASP A 86 -5.10 0.85 -12.89
CA ASP A 86 -3.88 0.64 -12.10
C ASP A 86 -4.07 1.14 -10.65
N ALA A 87 -4.33 0.22 -9.72
CA ALA A 87 -4.46 0.54 -8.29
C ALA A 87 -3.16 1.10 -7.68
N THR A 88 -2.00 0.88 -8.30
CA THR A 88 -0.70 1.36 -7.83
C THR A 88 -0.39 2.79 -8.25
N ILE A 89 -1.17 3.37 -9.17
CA ILE A 89 -0.98 4.72 -9.72
C ILE A 89 -0.65 5.75 -8.62
N CYS A 90 0.41 6.51 -8.80
CA CYS A 90 0.88 7.42 -7.77
C CYS A 90 -0.03 8.65 -7.61
N ILE A 91 -0.12 9.18 -6.38
CA ILE A 91 -0.98 10.33 -6.04
C ILE A 91 -0.63 11.57 -6.89
N LYS A 92 0.65 11.74 -7.24
CA LYS A 92 1.12 12.88 -8.05
C LYS A 92 0.51 12.89 -9.46
N VAL A 93 0.38 11.71 -10.08
CA VAL A 93 -0.27 11.57 -11.40
C VAL A 93 -1.77 11.88 -11.30
N LEU A 94 -2.41 11.38 -10.24
CA LEU A 94 -3.82 11.67 -9.97
C LEU A 94 -4.06 13.16 -9.69
N GLN A 95 -3.17 13.83 -8.94
CA GLN A 95 -3.24 15.29 -8.74
C GLN A 95 -3.17 16.03 -10.08
N GLY A 96 -2.20 15.68 -10.94
CA GLY A 96 -2.08 16.30 -12.26
C GLY A 96 -3.31 16.11 -13.14
N SER A 97 -3.94 14.93 -13.10
CA SER A 97 -5.19 14.66 -13.82
C SER A 97 -6.35 15.53 -13.31
N VAL A 98 -6.50 15.65 -11.99
CA VAL A 98 -7.53 16.51 -11.37
C VAL A 98 -7.28 18.00 -11.68
N GLU A 99 -6.04 18.46 -11.59
CA GLU A 99 -5.65 19.83 -11.93
C GLU A 99 -5.95 20.15 -13.41
N SER A 100 -5.66 19.22 -14.32
CA SER A 100 -5.96 19.37 -15.75
C SER A 100 -7.46 19.42 -16.03
N ALA A 101 -8.27 18.62 -15.33
CA ALA A 101 -9.71 18.52 -15.56
C ALA A 101 -10.52 19.70 -14.95
N TYR A 102 -10.10 20.18 -13.80
CA TYR A 102 -10.86 21.18 -13.03
C TYR A 102 -10.17 22.55 -12.95
N GLY A 103 -8.90 22.68 -13.35
CA GLY A 103 -8.15 23.93 -13.31
C GLY A 103 -7.66 24.34 -11.90
N TYR A 104 -7.77 23.47 -10.89
CA TYR A 104 -7.46 23.78 -9.50
C TYR A 104 -6.43 22.85 -8.89
N LYS A 105 -5.51 23.41 -8.11
CA LYS A 105 -4.56 22.62 -7.30
C LYS A 105 -5.27 21.95 -6.15
N VAL A 106 -5.17 20.63 -6.08
CA VAL A 106 -5.73 19.82 -5.00
C VAL A 106 -4.66 19.34 -4.03
N SER A 107 -4.99 19.32 -2.73
CA SER A 107 -4.05 18.84 -1.73
C SER A 107 -3.80 17.34 -1.87
N TYR A 108 -2.59 16.90 -1.55
CA TYR A 108 -2.23 15.47 -1.48
C TYR A 108 -3.25 14.67 -0.66
N LYS A 109 -3.66 15.18 0.51
CA LYS A 109 -4.62 14.52 1.41
C LYS A 109 -5.98 14.29 0.75
N LYS A 110 -6.52 15.26 0.00
CA LYS A 110 -7.80 15.10 -0.71
C LYS A 110 -7.73 14.01 -1.77
N VAL A 111 -6.67 13.98 -2.56
CA VAL A 111 -6.48 12.97 -3.62
C VAL A 111 -6.19 11.59 -3.03
N TRP A 112 -5.42 11.53 -1.95
CA TRP A 112 -5.18 10.28 -1.21
C TRP A 112 -6.49 9.68 -0.68
N LEU A 113 -7.33 10.48 0.00
CA LEU A 113 -8.64 10.06 0.47
C LEU A 113 -9.56 9.60 -0.68
N ALA A 114 -9.54 10.32 -1.80
CA ALA A 114 -10.30 9.96 -2.99
C ALA A 114 -9.83 8.62 -3.58
N LYS A 115 -8.52 8.38 -3.64
CA LYS A 115 -7.94 7.11 -4.06
C LYS A 115 -8.37 5.96 -3.13
N GLN A 116 -8.35 6.16 -1.81
CA GLN A 116 -8.83 5.15 -0.86
C GLN A 116 -10.31 4.79 -1.09
N LYS A 117 -11.16 5.79 -1.34
CA LYS A 117 -12.58 5.57 -1.67
C LYS A 117 -12.76 4.81 -2.99
N ALA A 118 -11.97 5.15 -4.02
CA ALA A 118 -12.00 4.43 -5.30
C ALA A 118 -11.61 2.96 -5.12
N ILE A 119 -10.55 2.69 -4.38
CA ILE A 119 -10.06 1.36 -4.03
C ILE A 119 -11.13 0.56 -3.28
N ALA A 120 -11.78 1.15 -2.27
CA ALA A 120 -12.85 0.50 -1.52
C ALA A 120 -14.06 0.14 -2.41
N ARG A 121 -14.40 0.98 -3.40
CA ARG A 121 -15.46 0.69 -4.38
C ARG A 121 -15.10 -0.44 -5.35
N ILE A 122 -13.84 -0.53 -5.75
CA ILE A 122 -13.37 -1.54 -6.72
C ILE A 122 -13.28 -2.93 -6.06
N TYR A 123 -12.78 -2.98 -4.85
CA TYR A 123 -12.42 -4.25 -4.20
C TYR A 123 -13.36 -4.67 -3.06
N GLY A 124 -14.37 -3.87 -2.72
CA GLY A 124 -15.38 -4.19 -1.68
C GLY A 124 -14.90 -3.96 -0.25
N ASP A 125 -15.64 -4.50 0.72
CA ASP A 125 -15.43 -4.28 2.14
C ASP A 125 -14.21 -5.03 2.69
N TRP A 126 -13.56 -4.43 3.70
CA TRP A 126 -12.40 -4.98 4.39
C TRP A 126 -12.73 -6.24 5.18
N ASP A 127 -13.87 -6.22 5.87
CA ASP A 127 -14.27 -7.29 6.78
C ASP A 127 -14.51 -8.59 6.03
N GLU A 128 -15.21 -8.55 4.90
CA GLU A 128 -15.44 -9.72 4.07
C GLU A 128 -14.15 -10.32 3.51
N SER A 129 -13.18 -9.48 3.17
CA SER A 129 -11.92 -9.95 2.61
C SER A 129 -11.02 -10.64 3.63
N TYR A 130 -11.05 -10.20 4.91
CA TYR A 130 -10.35 -10.91 5.97
C TYR A 130 -11.05 -12.24 6.33
N ASN A 131 -12.36 -12.31 6.22
CA ASN A 131 -13.11 -13.56 6.35
C ASN A 131 -12.75 -14.56 5.24
N GLN A 132 -12.49 -14.09 4.02
CA GLN A 132 -12.03 -14.93 2.92
C GLN A 132 -10.58 -15.42 3.11
N LEU A 133 -9.72 -14.67 3.82
CA LEU A 133 -8.31 -15.00 4.01
C LEU A 133 -8.13 -16.34 4.73
N GLN A 134 -8.87 -16.60 5.80
CA GLN A 134 -8.83 -17.89 6.49
C GLN A 134 -9.28 -19.04 5.60
N ARG A 135 -10.36 -18.84 4.83
CA ARG A 135 -10.86 -19.84 3.87
C ARG A 135 -9.82 -20.10 2.76
N TYR A 136 -9.16 -19.07 2.30
CA TYR A 136 -8.09 -19.18 1.30
C TYR A 136 -6.93 -20.02 1.82
N PHE A 137 -6.42 -19.76 3.02
CA PHE A 137 -5.32 -20.53 3.59
C PHE A 137 -5.71 -21.98 3.90
N ASN A 138 -6.93 -22.24 4.34
CA ASN A 138 -7.43 -23.60 4.54
C ASN A 138 -7.50 -24.36 3.20
N ALA A 139 -8.03 -23.71 2.15
CA ALA A 139 -8.02 -24.29 0.80
C ALA A 139 -6.60 -24.51 0.29
N LEU A 140 -5.71 -23.54 0.48
CA LEU A 140 -4.30 -23.67 0.09
C LEU A 140 -3.61 -24.86 0.74
N GLN A 141 -3.80 -25.10 2.03
CA GLN A 141 -3.26 -26.26 2.73
C GLN A 141 -3.87 -27.59 2.24
N THR A 142 -5.13 -27.54 1.80
CA THR A 142 -5.81 -28.72 1.22
C THR A 142 -5.26 -29.08 -0.16
N PHE A 143 -5.09 -28.08 -1.05
CA PHE A 143 -4.64 -28.30 -2.43
C PHE A 143 -3.12 -28.39 -2.56
N VAL A 144 -2.37 -27.81 -1.62
CA VAL A 144 -0.91 -27.87 -1.54
C VAL A 144 -0.51 -28.38 -0.16
N PRO A 145 -0.61 -29.70 0.08
CA PRO A 145 -0.27 -30.30 1.37
C PRO A 145 1.18 -30.00 1.78
N GLY A 146 1.36 -29.68 3.08
CA GLY A 146 2.66 -29.25 3.61
C GLY A 146 2.88 -27.74 3.55
N THR A 147 1.92 -26.96 3.02
CA THR A 147 1.95 -25.50 3.15
C THR A 147 1.89 -25.11 4.63
N ILE A 148 2.88 -24.35 5.07
CA ILE A 148 2.97 -23.82 6.43
C ILE A 148 2.14 -22.56 6.49
N VAL A 149 1.22 -22.47 7.45
CA VAL A 149 0.42 -21.26 7.72
C VAL A 149 0.35 -21.07 9.23
N ASP A 150 0.73 -19.90 9.71
CA ASP A 150 0.52 -19.44 11.10
C ASP A 150 -0.33 -18.15 11.03
N LEU A 151 -1.64 -18.31 11.26
CA LEU A 151 -2.60 -17.21 11.28
C LEU A 151 -2.91 -16.83 12.72
N GLN A 152 -2.63 -15.59 13.09
CA GLN A 152 -2.91 -15.05 14.41
C GLN A 152 -4.02 -14.01 14.35
N THR A 153 -4.95 -14.13 15.28
CA THR A 153 -6.08 -13.23 15.44
C THR A 153 -6.10 -12.66 16.86
N ARG A 154 -6.84 -11.57 17.04
CA ARG A 154 -7.11 -10.95 18.33
C ARG A 154 -8.60 -10.99 18.64
N PRO A 155 -8.98 -10.99 19.93
CA PRO A 155 -10.38 -10.83 20.33
C PRO A 155 -10.96 -9.53 19.77
N TYR A 156 -12.20 -9.60 19.31
CA TYR A 156 -12.94 -8.44 18.83
C TYR A 156 -13.92 -7.97 19.90
N TYR A 157 -13.98 -6.65 20.13
CA TYR A 157 -14.86 -6.04 21.12
C TYR A 157 -15.81 -5.04 20.46
N VAL A 158 -17.09 -5.12 20.80
CA VAL A 158 -18.09 -4.09 20.47
C VAL A 158 -18.31 -3.25 21.72
N GLY A 159 -17.70 -2.05 21.74
CA GLY A 159 -17.59 -1.27 22.98
C GLY A 159 -16.72 -2.00 24.02
N ASN A 160 -17.30 -2.34 25.18
CA ASN A 160 -16.62 -3.09 26.24
C ASN A 160 -17.00 -4.58 26.30
N THR A 161 -17.82 -5.06 25.35
CA THR A 161 -18.30 -6.43 25.33
C THR A 161 -17.54 -7.24 24.28
N LEU A 162 -16.99 -8.41 24.71
CA LEU A 162 -16.33 -9.35 23.82
C LEU A 162 -17.34 -9.96 22.88
N ASP A 163 -17.15 -9.77 21.56
CA ASP A 163 -17.87 -10.54 20.56
C ASP A 163 -17.17 -11.91 20.39
N ARG A 164 -17.90 -12.98 20.68
CA ARG A 164 -17.39 -14.35 20.60
C ARG A 164 -17.49 -14.97 19.21
N GLU A 165 -18.26 -14.35 18.33
CA GLU A 165 -18.48 -14.84 16.96
C GLU A 165 -17.48 -14.22 15.96
N SER A 166 -16.87 -13.09 16.33
CA SER A 166 -15.93 -12.37 15.49
C SER A 166 -14.53 -12.35 16.09
N VAL A 167 -13.53 -12.40 15.22
CA VAL A 167 -12.13 -12.20 15.59
C VAL A 167 -11.50 -11.15 14.69
N MET A 168 -10.58 -10.38 15.21
CA MET A 168 -9.83 -9.39 14.45
C MET A 168 -8.55 -10.02 13.90
N PHE A 169 -8.30 -9.87 12.60
CA PHE A 169 -7.03 -10.23 11.99
C PHE A 169 -5.89 -9.49 12.67
N HIS A 170 -4.79 -10.20 12.93
CA HIS A 170 -3.58 -9.60 13.47
C HIS A 170 -2.40 -9.76 12.52
N GLN A 171 -2.04 -11.01 12.21
CA GLN A 171 -0.93 -11.32 11.31
C GLN A 171 -1.03 -12.76 10.80
N VAL A 172 -0.40 -13.01 9.65
CA VAL A 172 -0.28 -14.37 9.09
C VAL A 172 1.08 -14.56 8.46
N PHE A 173 1.70 -15.70 8.73
CA PHE A 173 2.90 -16.18 8.06
C PHE A 173 2.53 -17.36 7.17
N TRP A 174 3.17 -17.47 5.99
CA TRP A 174 3.06 -18.67 5.17
C TRP A 174 4.33 -18.95 4.37
N SER A 175 4.53 -20.22 4.08
CA SER A 175 5.57 -20.73 3.18
C SER A 175 5.09 -21.99 2.49
N PHE A 176 5.50 -22.19 1.25
CA PHE A 176 5.15 -23.35 0.46
C PHE A 176 6.16 -24.48 0.66
N PRO A 177 5.75 -25.76 0.61
CA PRO A 177 6.68 -26.89 0.77
C PRO A 177 7.80 -26.90 -0.29
N SER A 178 7.48 -26.48 -1.52
CA SER A 178 8.47 -26.31 -2.59
C SER A 178 9.54 -25.24 -2.26
N CYS A 179 9.17 -24.17 -1.56
CA CYS A 179 10.10 -23.13 -1.13
C CYS A 179 11.01 -23.63 -0.01
N VAL A 180 10.46 -24.38 0.95
CA VAL A 180 11.23 -25.00 2.05
C VAL A 180 12.24 -26.01 1.48
N GLU A 181 11.81 -26.84 0.54
CA GLU A 181 12.69 -27.82 -0.11
C GLU A 181 13.77 -27.13 -0.95
N ALA A 182 13.39 -26.16 -1.79
CA ALA A 182 14.33 -25.43 -2.63
C ALA A 182 15.40 -24.68 -1.81
N PHE A 183 15.05 -24.16 -0.64
CA PHE A 183 16.00 -23.45 0.22
C PHE A 183 17.16 -24.36 0.68
N LYS A 184 16.96 -25.66 0.82
CA LYS A 184 18.03 -26.61 1.15
C LYS A 184 19.16 -26.64 0.13
N HIS A 185 18.85 -26.25 -1.12
CA HIS A 185 19.79 -26.20 -2.25
C HIS A 185 20.28 -24.77 -2.56
N CYS A 186 19.82 -23.79 -1.79
CA CYS A 186 20.27 -22.40 -1.91
C CYS A 186 21.54 -22.14 -1.10
N LYS A 187 22.14 -20.98 -1.34
CA LYS A 187 23.19 -20.45 -0.45
C LYS A 187 22.61 -20.30 0.96
N PRO A 188 23.39 -20.56 2.03
CA PRO A 188 22.93 -20.47 3.40
C PRO A 188 22.80 -19.00 3.84
N LEU A 189 21.99 -18.23 3.10
CA LEU A 189 21.70 -16.83 3.38
C LEU A 189 20.25 -16.53 3.03
N VAL A 190 19.62 -15.69 3.83
CA VAL A 190 18.28 -15.15 3.60
C VAL A 190 18.31 -13.63 3.71
N SER A 191 17.80 -12.96 2.70
CA SER A 191 17.54 -11.53 2.76
C SER A 191 16.09 -11.29 3.15
N VAL A 192 15.84 -10.41 4.12
CA VAL A 192 14.49 -10.04 4.55
C VAL A 192 14.23 -8.57 4.27
N ASP A 193 13.00 -8.28 3.85
CA ASP A 193 12.55 -6.93 3.55
C ASP A 193 11.04 -6.81 3.79
N GLY A 194 10.58 -5.60 4.06
CA GLY A 194 9.18 -5.26 4.23
C GLY A 194 8.72 -4.28 3.16
N THR A 195 7.55 -4.51 2.59
CA THR A 195 6.93 -3.59 1.65
C THR A 195 5.53 -3.22 2.09
N HIS A 196 5.23 -1.91 2.09
CA HIS A 196 3.88 -1.45 2.38
C HIS A 196 2.94 -1.84 1.25
N LEU A 197 1.81 -2.43 1.60
CA LEU A 197 0.76 -2.73 0.65
C LEU A 197 0.01 -1.44 0.30
N TYR A 198 -0.07 -1.18 -0.99
CA TYR A 198 -0.84 -0.08 -1.56
C TYR A 198 -2.11 -0.68 -2.14
N GLY A 199 -3.25 -0.10 -1.80
CA GLY A 199 -4.50 -0.57 -2.35
C GLY A 199 -5.58 -0.71 -1.29
N LYS A 200 -6.45 -1.67 -1.49
CA LYS A 200 -7.56 -1.99 -0.60
C LYS A 200 -7.11 -2.30 0.84
N TYR A 201 -6.05 -3.08 0.98
CA TYR A 201 -5.55 -3.49 2.28
C TYR A 201 -4.34 -2.63 2.65
N THR A 202 -4.42 -1.93 3.77
CA THR A 202 -3.25 -1.37 4.41
C THR A 202 -2.57 -2.49 5.21
N GLY A 203 -1.27 -2.43 5.29
CA GLY A 203 -0.48 -3.44 6.00
C GLY A 203 0.91 -3.48 5.42
N THR A 204 1.71 -4.38 5.94
CA THR A 204 3.06 -4.62 5.44
C THR A 204 3.20 -6.09 5.08
N LEU A 205 3.68 -6.35 3.87
CA LEU A 205 4.11 -7.69 3.46
C LEU A 205 5.59 -7.82 3.80
N LEU A 206 5.91 -8.73 4.71
CA LEU A 206 7.29 -9.13 5.02
C LEU A 206 7.63 -10.33 4.15
N MET A 207 8.84 -10.35 3.60
CA MET A 207 9.30 -11.40 2.70
C MET A 207 10.68 -11.90 3.08
N GLY A 208 10.89 -13.21 2.98
CA GLY A 208 12.19 -13.87 3.03
C GLY A 208 12.61 -14.32 1.64
N ILE A 209 13.80 -13.93 1.22
CA ILE A 209 14.35 -14.17 -0.12
C ILE A 209 15.65 -14.92 0.00
N ALA A 210 15.77 -16.04 -0.72
CA ALA A 210 16.98 -16.84 -0.86
C ALA A 210 17.61 -16.64 -2.25
N GLN A 211 18.82 -17.14 -2.41
CA GLN A 211 19.56 -17.13 -3.66
C GLN A 211 20.18 -18.50 -3.93
N ASP A 212 19.94 -19.05 -5.11
CA ASP A 212 20.56 -20.30 -5.55
C ASP A 212 22.04 -20.13 -5.97
N GLY A 213 22.67 -21.22 -6.37
CA GLY A 213 24.05 -21.22 -6.85
C GLY A 213 24.28 -20.38 -8.11
N ASN A 214 23.26 -20.19 -8.94
CA ASN A 214 23.29 -19.42 -10.18
C ASN A 214 22.88 -17.95 -9.99
N ASN A 215 22.69 -17.52 -8.75
CA ASN A 215 22.21 -16.18 -8.35
C ASN A 215 20.73 -15.89 -8.72
N ASN A 216 19.92 -16.91 -9.00
CA ASN A 216 18.48 -16.72 -9.12
C ASN A 216 17.87 -16.41 -7.74
N ILE A 217 16.89 -15.53 -7.74
CA ILE A 217 16.20 -15.08 -6.53
C ILE A 217 14.95 -15.94 -6.33
N LEU A 218 14.78 -16.46 -5.12
CA LEU A 218 13.65 -17.28 -4.71
C LEU A 218 12.99 -16.69 -3.47
N SER A 219 11.72 -16.34 -3.56
CA SER A 219 10.93 -15.96 -2.39
C SER A 219 10.51 -17.21 -1.62
N ILE A 220 10.96 -17.34 -0.37
CA ILE A 220 10.82 -18.57 0.42
C ILE A 220 9.79 -18.50 1.53
N ALA A 221 9.47 -17.30 2.01
CA ALA A 221 8.47 -17.08 3.06
C ALA A 221 7.86 -15.69 2.96
N PHE A 222 6.65 -15.57 3.48
CA PHE A 222 5.87 -14.36 3.48
C PHE A 222 5.17 -14.18 4.83
N ALA A 223 4.94 -12.93 5.23
CA ALA A 223 3.96 -12.62 6.26
C ALA A 223 3.21 -11.33 5.92
N LEU A 224 1.92 -11.34 6.19
CA LEU A 224 1.09 -10.13 6.17
C LEU A 224 0.88 -9.69 7.61
N VAL A 225 1.25 -8.44 7.92
CA VAL A 225 1.16 -7.86 9.25
C VAL A 225 0.47 -6.49 9.17
N GLU A 226 -0.19 -6.07 10.26
CA GLU A 226 -0.87 -4.78 10.30
C GLU A 226 0.10 -3.61 10.11
N ARG A 227 1.26 -3.68 10.74
CA ARG A 227 2.30 -2.63 10.70
C ARG A 227 3.69 -3.24 10.87
N GLU A 228 4.67 -2.58 10.29
CA GLU A 228 6.07 -2.91 10.50
C GLU A 228 6.55 -2.42 11.89
N ASN A 229 6.64 -3.35 12.83
CA ASN A 229 7.11 -3.11 14.19
C ASN A 229 7.92 -4.30 14.72
N THR A 230 8.45 -4.18 15.94
CA THR A 230 9.29 -5.23 16.55
C THR A 230 8.55 -6.56 16.69
N ASP A 231 7.27 -6.55 17.05
CA ASP A 231 6.49 -7.78 17.26
C ASP A 231 6.23 -8.49 15.93
N ALA A 232 5.91 -7.75 14.87
CA ALA A 232 5.73 -8.28 13.53
C ALA A 232 7.02 -8.90 12.98
N TRP A 233 8.17 -8.24 13.17
CA TRP A 233 9.44 -8.79 12.78
C TRP A 233 9.83 -10.03 13.61
N CYS A 234 9.58 -10.01 14.91
CA CYS A 234 9.81 -11.17 15.77
C CYS A 234 8.97 -12.38 15.32
N PHE A 235 7.68 -12.16 15.06
CA PHE A 235 6.78 -13.18 14.52
C PHE A 235 7.30 -13.77 13.20
N PHE A 236 7.65 -12.89 12.25
CA PHE A 236 8.15 -13.33 10.94
C PHE A 236 9.48 -14.09 11.04
N LEU A 237 10.46 -13.53 11.73
CA LEU A 237 11.80 -14.11 11.85
C LEU A 237 11.80 -15.43 12.60
N THR A 238 10.98 -15.55 13.65
CA THR A 238 10.83 -16.80 14.39
C THR A 238 10.21 -17.90 13.54
N ASN A 239 9.14 -17.58 12.79
CA ASN A 239 8.51 -18.56 11.89
C ASN A 239 9.44 -18.93 10.72
N LEU A 240 10.13 -17.96 10.12
CA LEU A 240 11.11 -18.18 9.06
C LEU A 240 12.23 -19.13 9.54
N ARG A 241 12.76 -18.90 10.74
CA ARG A 241 13.81 -19.72 11.33
C ARG A 241 13.33 -21.14 11.67
N ARG A 242 12.15 -21.24 12.25
CA ARG A 242 11.57 -22.52 12.69
C ARG A 242 11.19 -23.43 11.53
N HIS A 243 10.65 -22.88 10.46
CA HIS A 243 9.97 -23.66 9.44
C HIS A 243 10.71 -23.73 8.10
N VAL A 244 11.54 -22.75 7.78
CA VAL A 244 12.16 -22.64 6.44
C VAL A 244 13.68 -22.67 6.55
N ALA A 245 14.28 -21.76 7.28
CA ALA A 245 15.72 -21.61 7.39
C ALA A 245 16.27 -22.42 8.57
N THR A 246 16.02 -23.74 8.57
CA THR A 246 16.33 -24.64 9.69
C THR A 246 17.80 -25.06 9.77
N GLN A 247 18.58 -24.87 8.70
CA GLN A 247 19.99 -25.24 8.64
C GLN A 247 20.81 -24.42 9.65
N PRO A 248 21.91 -24.94 10.18
CA PRO A 248 22.84 -24.21 11.02
C PRO A 248 23.53 -23.08 10.20
N ALA A 249 23.98 -22.04 10.89
CA ALA A 249 24.81 -20.96 10.32
C ALA A 249 24.21 -20.22 9.09
N VAL A 250 22.87 -20.11 9.01
CA VAL A 250 22.24 -19.29 7.97
C VAL A 250 22.47 -17.83 8.28
N LEU A 251 23.00 -17.07 7.31
CA LEU A 251 23.22 -15.64 7.39
C LEU A 251 21.93 -14.88 7.07
N LEU A 252 21.51 -14.01 7.98
CA LEU A 252 20.40 -13.08 7.74
C LEU A 252 20.92 -11.74 7.20
N ILE A 253 20.34 -11.26 6.11
CA ILE A 253 20.60 -9.95 5.53
C ILE A 253 19.35 -9.09 5.70
N SER A 254 19.45 -7.96 6.40
CA SER A 254 18.30 -7.08 6.69
C SER A 254 18.62 -5.62 6.46
N ASP A 255 17.59 -4.76 6.47
CA ASP A 255 17.78 -3.33 6.66
C ASP A 255 18.22 -3.03 8.10
N ARG A 256 18.74 -1.83 8.32
CA ARG A 256 19.12 -1.29 9.64
C ARG A 256 17.93 -0.75 10.42
N HIS A 257 16.72 -1.18 10.11
CA HIS A 257 15.52 -0.71 10.81
C HIS A 257 15.54 -1.13 12.27
N ALA A 258 15.20 -0.19 13.17
CA ALA A 258 15.27 -0.41 14.61
C ALA A 258 14.40 -1.60 15.08
N ALA A 259 13.26 -1.81 14.44
CA ALA A 259 12.36 -2.91 14.75
C ALA A 259 12.97 -4.28 14.43
N ILE A 260 13.72 -4.42 13.33
CA ILE A 260 14.41 -5.67 12.97
C ILE A 260 15.50 -5.96 14.00
N LYS A 261 16.29 -4.94 14.32
CA LYS A 261 17.35 -5.09 15.34
C LYS A 261 16.78 -5.53 16.67
N ALA A 262 15.74 -4.86 17.17
CA ALA A 262 15.09 -5.21 18.42
C ALA A 262 14.45 -6.61 18.40
N ALA A 263 13.92 -7.06 17.23
CA ALA A 263 13.38 -8.41 17.07
C ALA A 263 14.47 -9.49 17.14
N LEU A 264 15.64 -9.23 16.54
CA LEU A 264 16.80 -10.15 16.57
C LEU A 264 17.43 -10.26 17.97
N GLU A 265 17.35 -9.23 18.79
CA GLU A 265 17.84 -9.22 20.17
C GLU A 265 16.90 -9.94 21.14
N ARG A 266 15.66 -10.30 20.71
CA ARG A 266 14.73 -11.05 21.56
C ARG A 266 15.16 -12.51 21.72
N GLU A 267 15.04 -12.99 22.94
CA GLU A 267 15.25 -14.39 23.26
C GLU A 267 14.34 -15.29 22.42
N GLY A 268 14.88 -16.36 21.86
CA GLY A 268 14.15 -17.33 21.03
C GLY A 268 13.99 -16.94 19.55
N CYS A 269 14.50 -15.79 19.11
CA CYS A 269 14.48 -15.41 17.69
C CYS A 269 15.29 -16.37 16.78
N GLY A 270 16.34 -17.01 17.35
CA GLY A 270 17.09 -18.10 16.74
C GLY A 270 18.05 -17.73 15.61
N TRP A 271 18.31 -16.43 15.39
CA TRP A 271 19.25 -15.94 14.39
C TRP A 271 20.57 -15.53 15.05
N GLU A 272 21.65 -16.27 14.73
CA GLU A 272 22.98 -16.04 15.30
C GLU A 272 23.80 -15.02 14.50
N HIS A 273 23.58 -14.98 13.18
CA HIS A 273 24.35 -14.14 12.27
C HIS A 273 23.45 -13.21 11.47
N ASN A 274 23.67 -11.91 11.65
CA ASN A 274 22.97 -10.86 10.89
C ASN A 274 23.97 -9.87 10.30
N VAL A 275 23.73 -9.47 9.04
CA VAL A 275 24.45 -8.40 8.35
C VAL A 275 23.44 -7.44 7.69
N TYR A 276 23.91 -6.22 7.43
CA TYR A 276 23.04 -5.21 6.84
C TYR A 276 23.14 -5.13 5.33
N CYS A 277 22.00 -4.95 4.68
CA CYS A 277 21.90 -4.79 3.23
C CYS A 277 22.59 -3.51 2.77
N ILE A 278 23.63 -3.64 1.95
CA ILE A 278 24.39 -2.52 1.42
C ILE A 278 23.53 -1.56 0.57
N ARG A 279 22.52 -2.06 -0.11
CA ARG A 279 21.63 -1.21 -0.92
C ARG A 279 20.83 -0.26 -0.03
N HIS A 280 20.30 -0.74 1.10
CA HIS A 280 19.62 0.10 2.08
C HIS A 280 20.57 1.11 2.73
N ILE A 281 21.77 0.68 3.15
CA ILE A 281 22.80 1.58 3.69
C ILE A 281 23.12 2.69 2.69
N ALA A 282 23.39 2.36 1.43
CA ALA A 282 23.75 3.33 0.41
C ALA A 282 22.58 4.25 0.05
N SER A 283 21.34 3.76 0.08
CA SER A 283 20.13 4.54 -0.16
C SER A 283 19.89 5.54 0.96
N ASN A 284 19.93 5.08 2.21
CA ASN A 284 19.79 5.93 3.40
C ASN A 284 20.88 7.01 3.46
N PHE A 285 22.10 6.64 3.10
CA PHE A 285 23.19 7.61 2.99
C PHE A 285 22.90 8.67 1.92
N ALA A 286 22.46 8.26 0.72
CA ALA A 286 22.16 9.19 -0.36
C ALA A 286 21.00 10.14 -0.03
N THR A 287 20.00 9.68 0.72
CA THR A 287 18.89 10.50 1.19
C THR A 287 19.37 11.57 2.18
N ASN A 288 20.20 11.18 3.14
CA ASN A 288 20.70 12.08 4.18
C ASN A 288 21.71 13.11 3.65
N PHE A 289 22.56 12.72 2.71
CA PHE A 289 23.64 13.56 2.19
C PHE A 289 23.41 14.07 0.76
N LYS A 290 22.27 13.74 0.13
CA LYS A 290 21.86 14.15 -1.22
C LYS A 290 22.93 13.94 -2.33
N SER A 291 23.86 13.00 -2.13
CA SER A 291 24.99 12.74 -3.03
C SER A 291 24.85 11.37 -3.73
N LYS A 292 24.56 11.41 -5.04
CA LYS A 292 24.52 10.20 -5.89
C LYS A 292 25.92 9.58 -6.07
N GLU A 293 26.97 10.40 -6.07
CA GLU A 293 28.35 9.94 -6.22
C GLU A 293 28.82 9.19 -4.98
N ALA A 294 28.56 9.74 -3.79
CA ALA A 294 28.86 9.06 -2.53
C ALA A 294 28.11 7.73 -2.40
N LYS A 295 26.85 7.64 -2.89
CA LYS A 295 26.12 6.37 -2.97
C LYS A 295 26.87 5.33 -3.79
N ARG A 296 27.39 5.71 -4.97
CA ARG A 296 28.19 4.81 -5.83
C ARG A 296 29.46 4.34 -5.12
N HIS A 297 30.18 5.24 -4.48
CA HIS A 297 31.39 4.89 -3.75
C HIS A 297 31.15 3.93 -2.59
N ILE A 298 30.05 4.09 -1.81
CA ILE A 298 29.66 3.14 -0.76
C ILE A 298 29.42 1.75 -1.34
N VAL A 299 28.69 1.65 -2.44
CA VAL A 299 28.45 0.38 -3.12
C VAL A 299 29.74 -0.23 -3.62
N SER A 300 30.62 0.56 -4.26
CA SER A 300 31.93 0.09 -4.73
C SER A 300 32.84 -0.37 -3.59
N ALA A 301 32.81 0.31 -2.44
CA ALA A 301 33.54 -0.13 -1.25
C ALA A 301 33.08 -1.51 -0.77
N ALA A 302 31.76 -1.74 -0.73
CA ALA A 302 31.20 -3.01 -0.27
C ALA A 302 31.47 -4.19 -1.21
N TYR A 303 31.58 -3.92 -2.52
CA TYR A 303 31.90 -4.94 -3.52
C TYR A 303 33.41 -5.06 -3.82
N SER A 304 34.26 -4.34 -3.08
CA SER A 304 35.70 -4.40 -3.25
C SER A 304 36.27 -5.75 -2.83
N LYS A 305 37.19 -6.28 -3.62
CA LYS A 305 37.82 -7.59 -3.36
C LYS A 305 38.98 -7.51 -2.34
N THR A 306 39.47 -6.31 -2.08
CA THR A 306 40.61 -6.07 -1.15
C THR A 306 40.28 -4.95 -0.16
N GLN A 307 40.87 -5.03 1.03
CA GLN A 307 40.73 -4.01 2.05
C GLN A 307 41.21 -2.64 1.57
N ALA A 308 42.35 -2.59 0.85
CA ALA A 308 42.90 -1.37 0.30
C ALA A 308 41.92 -0.68 -0.68
N GLN A 309 41.30 -1.46 -1.56
CA GLN A 309 40.30 -0.93 -2.50
C GLN A 309 39.05 -0.41 -1.77
N ALA A 310 38.57 -1.16 -0.76
CA ALA A 310 37.46 -0.70 0.07
C ALA A 310 37.79 0.63 0.77
N GLN A 311 38.98 0.71 1.38
CA GLN A 311 39.48 1.91 2.06
C GLN A 311 39.51 3.12 1.12
N TYR A 312 40.03 2.93 -0.09
CA TYR A 312 40.09 3.99 -1.12
C TYR A 312 38.68 4.57 -1.41
N TYR A 313 37.66 3.72 -1.63
CA TYR A 313 36.30 4.20 -1.88
C TYR A 313 35.67 4.86 -0.65
N LEU A 314 35.93 4.37 0.55
CA LEU A 314 35.49 5.02 1.79
C LEU A 314 36.10 6.40 2.00
N GLU A 315 37.35 6.60 1.61
CA GLU A 315 38.00 7.93 1.63
C GLU A 315 37.32 8.89 0.64
N LEU A 316 36.97 8.44 -0.56
CA LEU A 316 36.21 9.26 -1.52
C LEU A 316 34.87 9.70 -0.94
N VAL A 317 34.17 8.81 -0.20
CA VAL A 317 32.94 9.18 0.51
C VAL A 317 33.18 10.26 1.56
N ARG A 318 34.29 10.17 2.34
CA ARG A 318 34.65 11.18 3.34
C ARG A 318 34.92 12.54 2.70
N ARG A 319 35.66 12.57 1.58
CA ARG A 319 35.97 13.81 0.84
C ARG A 319 34.72 14.45 0.22
N SER A 320 33.72 13.67 -0.21
CA SER A 320 32.48 14.22 -0.74
C SER A 320 31.60 14.87 0.33
N LYS A 321 31.75 14.48 1.62
CA LYS A 321 31.09 15.14 2.76
C LYS A 321 31.60 16.54 3.09
N CYS A 322 32.86 16.81 2.77
CA CYS A 322 33.47 18.12 3.08
C CYS A 322 33.15 19.20 2.04
N LYS A 323 32.41 18.87 0.97
CA LYS A 323 32.04 19.80 -0.12
C LYS A 323 30.59 20.24 -0.08
N SER A 324 29.81 19.77 0.85
CA SER A 324 28.41 20.15 1.13
C SER A 324 28.31 20.82 2.50
#